data_6d835d5d9e37093863fbf5f4c54f3498
#
_entry.id   6d835d5d9e37093863fbf5f4c54f3498
#
_cell.length_a   1.000
_cell.length_b   1.000
_cell.length_c   1.000
_cell.angle_alpha   90.00
_cell.angle_beta   90.00
_cell.angle_gamma   90.00
#
_symmetry.space_group_name_H-M   'P 1'
#
loop_
_entity.id
_entity.type
_entity.pdbx_description
1 polymer ?
#
loop_
_entity_poly.entity_id
_entity_poly.type
_entity_poly.pdbx_seq_one_letter_code
_entity_poly.pdbx_strand_id
1 'polypeptide(L)'
;QVIADDLVLEIAFPTPQMLESMEYRSKKELEGQVRIVTIPGVDVCACCAPHVRRTGEVGGLKVMHVQNYKGGVRISILCGFRALDAFRQKTKTVDEMMGLLSSSEEELRSHIKRLQTENQNLAYALRQAQEKILAQEAKGLDADAEDVVLFADACDSKAMRSIVNDMVKDHAGYCAIFAGGDEQGYQFIVGSRTKDCRQEAAHLRETFDAKGGGGTQMIQGSVRAAKVHLAENWMA
;
A
#
# COMPACT_ATOMS: atom_id res chain seq x y z
N GLN A 1 -13.40 3.67 -35.61
CA GLN A 1 -13.90 3.90 -36.97
C GLN A 1 -15.15 3.04 -37.25
N VAL A 2 -15.12 1.69 -37.13
CA VAL A 2 -16.24 0.76 -37.43
C VAL A 2 -17.57 1.13 -36.74
N ILE A 3 -17.53 1.57 -35.49
CA ILE A 3 -18.72 2.05 -34.75
C ILE A 3 -19.26 3.34 -35.36
N ALA A 4 -18.37 4.26 -35.78
CA ALA A 4 -18.76 5.53 -36.38
C ALA A 4 -19.30 5.37 -37.80
N ASP A 5 -18.88 4.33 -38.52
CA ASP A 5 -19.33 4.01 -39.88
C ASP A 5 -20.75 3.42 -39.90
N ASP A 6 -21.28 3.04 -38.74
CA ASP A 6 -22.64 2.52 -38.54
C ASP A 6 -23.05 1.41 -39.54
N LEU A 7 -22.18 0.41 -39.70
CA LEU A 7 -22.36 -0.71 -40.63
C LEU A 7 -23.52 -1.61 -40.21
N VAL A 8 -24.31 -2.08 -41.17
CA VAL A 8 -25.37 -3.09 -40.93
C VAL A 8 -24.70 -4.45 -40.72
N LEU A 9 -25.09 -5.20 -39.69
CA LEU A 9 -24.66 -6.57 -39.49
C LEU A 9 -25.53 -7.52 -40.33
N GLU A 10 -24.89 -8.42 -41.06
CA GLU A 10 -25.55 -9.45 -41.86
C GLU A 10 -25.53 -10.76 -41.04
N ILE A 11 -26.70 -11.41 -41.01
CA ILE A 11 -26.85 -12.71 -40.28
C ILE A 11 -27.30 -13.74 -41.30
N ALA A 12 -26.56 -14.82 -41.39
CA ALA A 12 -26.83 -15.93 -42.30
C ALA A 12 -26.76 -17.29 -41.59
N PHE A 13 -27.43 -18.27 -42.17
CA PHE A 13 -27.37 -19.69 -41.79
C PHE A 13 -26.94 -20.51 -43.00
N PRO A 14 -25.65 -20.53 -43.34
CA PRO A 14 -25.13 -21.23 -44.51
C PRO A 14 -25.37 -22.74 -44.43
N THR A 15 -25.42 -23.38 -45.59
CA THR A 15 -25.38 -24.86 -45.65
C THR A 15 -24.01 -25.39 -45.32
N PRO A 16 -23.84 -26.67 -44.93
CA PRO A 16 -22.55 -27.27 -44.67
C PRO A 16 -21.54 -27.08 -45.81
N GLN A 17 -21.98 -27.24 -47.04
CA GLN A 17 -21.10 -27.04 -48.22
C GLN A 17 -20.67 -25.58 -48.37
N MET A 18 -21.50 -24.61 -48.04
CA MET A 18 -21.10 -23.19 -48.04
C MET A 18 -20.12 -22.87 -46.94
N LEU A 19 -20.29 -23.47 -45.76
CA LEU A 19 -19.35 -23.29 -44.63
C LEU A 19 -17.94 -23.78 -44.92
N GLU A 20 -17.80 -24.89 -45.67
CA GLU A 20 -16.49 -25.43 -46.09
C GLU A 20 -15.69 -24.45 -46.99
N SER A 21 -16.41 -23.60 -47.74
CA SER A 21 -15.80 -22.62 -48.64
C SER A 21 -15.65 -21.21 -48.04
N MET A 22 -16.18 -20.98 -46.80
CA MET A 22 -16.15 -19.67 -46.15
C MET A 22 -14.98 -19.55 -45.16
N GLU A 23 -14.27 -18.42 -45.21
CA GLU A 23 -13.38 -18.03 -44.11
C GLU A 23 -14.19 -17.33 -43.01
N TYR A 24 -14.23 -17.95 -41.83
CA TYR A 24 -14.88 -17.34 -40.66
C TYR A 24 -14.15 -17.71 -39.38
N ARG A 25 -14.26 -16.87 -38.40
CA ARG A 25 -13.70 -17.09 -37.07
C ARG A 25 -14.66 -17.88 -36.19
N SER A 26 -14.15 -18.93 -35.53
CA SER A 26 -14.91 -19.71 -34.53
C SER A 26 -14.06 -19.94 -33.27
N LYS A 27 -14.71 -19.99 -32.10
CA LYS A 27 -14.06 -20.34 -30.83
C LYS A 27 -14.08 -21.82 -30.52
N LYS A 28 -14.90 -22.61 -31.20
CA LYS A 28 -15.12 -24.05 -30.98
C LYS A 28 -15.40 -24.73 -32.29
N GLU A 29 -15.21 -26.03 -32.35
CA GLU A 29 -15.83 -26.87 -33.37
C GLU A 29 -17.34 -26.78 -33.21
N LEU A 30 -18.02 -26.63 -34.34
CA LEU A 30 -19.45 -26.34 -34.39
C LEU A 30 -20.17 -27.56 -34.96
N GLU A 31 -21.15 -28.08 -34.23
CA GLU A 31 -22.06 -29.13 -34.68
C GLU A 31 -23.44 -28.54 -34.96
N GLY A 32 -24.12 -29.01 -35.99
CA GLY A 32 -25.46 -28.59 -36.35
C GLY A 32 -25.51 -27.29 -37.15
N GLN A 33 -26.63 -26.56 -37.03
CA GLN A 33 -26.84 -25.32 -37.79
C GLN A 33 -25.98 -24.18 -37.24
N VAL A 34 -25.06 -23.68 -38.09
CA VAL A 34 -24.15 -22.60 -37.76
C VAL A 34 -24.74 -21.25 -38.14
N ARG A 35 -24.77 -20.30 -37.19
CA ARG A 35 -25.15 -18.91 -37.43
C ARG A 35 -23.89 -18.09 -37.66
N ILE A 36 -23.77 -17.50 -38.85
CA ILE A 36 -22.69 -16.58 -39.21
C ILE A 36 -23.17 -15.15 -39.06
N VAL A 37 -22.35 -14.34 -38.41
CA VAL A 37 -22.54 -12.89 -38.27
C VAL A 37 -21.40 -12.19 -38.97
N THR A 38 -21.73 -11.36 -39.95
CA THR A 38 -20.77 -10.61 -40.77
C THR A 38 -20.88 -9.12 -40.49
N ILE A 39 -19.74 -8.50 -40.22
CA ILE A 39 -19.57 -7.04 -40.29
C ILE A 39 -18.82 -6.78 -41.58
N PRO A 40 -19.49 -6.24 -42.61
CA PRO A 40 -18.93 -6.12 -43.95
C PRO A 40 -17.56 -5.42 -43.96
N GLY A 41 -16.56 -6.09 -44.56
CA GLY A 41 -15.20 -5.58 -44.66
C GLY A 41 -14.39 -5.60 -43.36
N VAL A 42 -14.95 -6.14 -42.26
CA VAL A 42 -14.30 -6.10 -40.92
C VAL A 42 -14.13 -7.51 -40.33
N ASP A 43 -15.20 -8.27 -40.16
CA ASP A 43 -15.14 -9.58 -39.49
C ASP A 43 -16.27 -10.50 -39.94
N VAL A 44 -15.98 -11.79 -40.01
CA VAL A 44 -16.95 -12.87 -40.22
C VAL A 44 -16.77 -13.88 -39.09
N CYS A 45 -17.83 -14.10 -38.32
CA CYS A 45 -17.73 -14.90 -37.10
C CYS A 45 -18.92 -15.82 -36.91
N ALA A 46 -18.68 -17.07 -36.55
CA ALA A 46 -19.72 -17.96 -36.06
C ALA A 46 -20.07 -17.55 -34.61
N CYS A 47 -21.29 -17.10 -34.37
CA CYS A 47 -21.71 -16.62 -33.07
C CYS A 47 -23.20 -16.82 -32.83
N CYS A 48 -23.56 -17.45 -31.70
CA CYS A 48 -24.93 -17.67 -31.26
C CYS A 48 -25.46 -16.59 -30.30
N ALA A 49 -24.59 -15.67 -29.84
CA ALA A 49 -24.98 -14.63 -28.90
C ALA A 49 -25.89 -13.56 -29.56
N PRO A 50 -26.66 -12.77 -28.78
CA PRO A 50 -27.35 -11.61 -29.29
C PRO A 50 -26.38 -10.58 -29.86
N HIS A 51 -26.78 -9.92 -30.93
CA HIS A 51 -26.00 -8.86 -31.57
C HIS A 51 -26.85 -7.61 -31.80
N VAL A 52 -26.20 -6.48 -31.86
CA VAL A 52 -26.76 -5.24 -32.38
C VAL A 52 -27.09 -5.40 -33.87
N ARG A 53 -27.97 -4.56 -34.43
CA ARG A 53 -28.31 -4.57 -35.84
C ARG A 53 -27.29 -3.78 -36.67
N ARG A 54 -26.74 -2.76 -36.07
CA ARG A 54 -25.76 -1.86 -36.67
C ARG A 54 -24.63 -1.60 -35.70
N THR A 55 -23.43 -1.39 -36.21
CA THR A 55 -22.25 -1.17 -35.37
C THR A 55 -22.34 0.12 -34.54
N GLY A 56 -23.06 1.13 -35.01
CA GLY A 56 -23.32 2.39 -34.29
C GLY A 56 -24.12 2.20 -33.00
N GLU A 57 -24.97 1.16 -32.90
CA GLU A 57 -25.72 0.85 -31.68
C GLU A 57 -24.84 0.44 -30.49
N VAL A 58 -23.56 0.07 -30.72
CA VAL A 58 -22.57 -0.19 -29.66
C VAL A 58 -22.26 1.08 -28.86
N GLY A 59 -22.35 2.24 -29.52
CA GLY A 59 -22.00 3.53 -28.93
C GLY A 59 -20.50 3.67 -28.62
N GLY A 60 -20.19 4.50 -27.65
CA GLY A 60 -18.81 4.69 -27.22
C GLY A 60 -18.22 3.42 -26.59
N LEU A 61 -16.96 3.12 -26.89
CA LEU A 61 -16.22 2.01 -26.29
C LEU A 61 -15.05 2.53 -25.46
N LYS A 62 -14.93 2.04 -24.23
CA LYS A 62 -13.80 2.36 -23.34
C LYS A 62 -13.11 1.08 -22.87
N VAL A 63 -11.81 0.97 -23.14
CA VAL A 63 -10.97 -0.04 -22.52
C VAL A 63 -10.71 0.39 -21.08
N MET A 64 -11.13 -0.44 -20.13
CA MET A 64 -10.98 -0.19 -18.69
C MET A 64 -9.70 -0.77 -18.15
N HIS A 65 -9.38 -2.01 -18.55
CA HIS A 65 -8.23 -2.73 -18.04
C HIS A 65 -7.70 -3.75 -19.07
N VAL A 66 -6.39 -3.92 -19.09
CA VAL A 66 -5.68 -4.93 -19.88
C VAL A 66 -4.75 -5.68 -18.96
N GLN A 67 -4.81 -7.00 -18.96
CA GLN A 67 -3.96 -7.86 -18.15
C GLN A 67 -3.48 -9.07 -18.93
N ASN A 68 -2.29 -9.56 -18.63
CA ASN A 68 -1.80 -10.82 -19.18
C ASN A 68 -2.63 -12.00 -18.65
N TYR A 69 -3.00 -12.93 -19.52
CA TYR A 69 -3.84 -14.07 -19.16
C TYR A 69 -3.61 -15.26 -20.09
N LYS A 70 -3.14 -16.38 -19.52
CA LYS A 70 -2.99 -17.69 -20.20
C LYS A 70 -2.37 -17.61 -21.61
N GLY A 71 -1.21 -16.98 -21.74
CA GLY A 71 -0.49 -16.83 -23.02
C GLY A 71 -1.08 -15.80 -23.99
N GLY A 72 -2.05 -15.00 -23.53
CA GLY A 72 -2.66 -13.88 -24.25
C GLY A 72 -2.96 -12.73 -23.33
N VAL A 73 -3.95 -11.90 -23.73
CA VAL A 73 -4.40 -10.76 -22.94
C VAL A 73 -5.91 -10.86 -22.67
N ARG A 74 -6.30 -10.43 -21.48
CA ARG A 74 -7.70 -10.19 -21.11
C ARG A 74 -7.94 -8.69 -21.11
N ILE A 75 -8.89 -8.25 -21.92
CA ILE A 75 -9.27 -6.85 -22.04
C ILE A 75 -10.68 -6.68 -21.46
N SER A 76 -10.81 -5.81 -20.46
CA SER A 76 -12.11 -5.40 -19.91
C SER A 76 -12.57 -4.13 -20.60
N ILE A 77 -13.76 -4.14 -21.16
CA ILE A 77 -14.33 -3.02 -21.89
C ILE A 77 -15.70 -2.64 -21.33
N LEU A 78 -16.08 -1.38 -21.51
CA LEU A 78 -17.43 -0.88 -21.37
C LEU A 78 -17.89 -0.25 -22.69
N CYS A 79 -19.17 -0.40 -23.00
CA CYS A 79 -19.76 0.15 -24.22
C CYS A 79 -21.01 0.99 -23.88
N GLY A 80 -21.37 1.91 -24.77
CA GLY A 80 -22.56 2.74 -24.70
C GLY A 80 -22.64 3.59 -23.44
N PHE A 81 -23.79 3.69 -22.84
CA PHE A 81 -24.02 4.49 -21.62
C PHE A 81 -23.14 4.07 -20.44
N ARG A 82 -22.81 2.78 -20.34
CA ARG A 82 -21.90 2.31 -19.27
C ARG A 82 -20.49 2.90 -19.41
N ALA A 83 -20.00 3.09 -20.65
CA ALA A 83 -18.73 3.77 -20.90
C ALA A 83 -18.82 5.26 -20.55
N LEU A 84 -19.96 5.91 -20.90
CA LEU A 84 -20.22 7.31 -20.58
C LEU A 84 -20.31 7.54 -19.06
N ASP A 85 -20.98 6.66 -18.34
CA ASP A 85 -21.10 6.77 -16.88
C ASP A 85 -19.76 6.56 -16.19
N ALA A 86 -18.93 5.63 -16.68
CA ALA A 86 -17.57 5.46 -16.18
C ALA A 86 -16.70 6.71 -16.43
N PHE A 87 -16.92 7.40 -17.54
CA PHE A 87 -16.24 8.66 -17.82
C PHE A 87 -16.73 9.77 -16.89
N ARG A 88 -18.04 9.94 -16.71
CA ARG A 88 -18.63 10.91 -15.79
C ARG A 88 -18.10 10.74 -14.36
N GLN A 89 -18.03 9.50 -13.88
CA GLN A 89 -17.49 9.21 -12.56
C GLN A 89 -16.02 9.64 -12.42
N LYS A 90 -15.20 9.38 -13.43
CA LYS A 90 -13.80 9.82 -13.41
C LYS A 90 -13.67 11.34 -13.42
N THR A 91 -14.47 12.03 -14.26
CA THR A 91 -14.48 13.49 -14.30
C THR A 91 -14.85 14.06 -12.94
N LYS A 92 -15.94 13.55 -12.32
CA LYS A 92 -16.36 13.98 -11.00
C LYS A 92 -15.25 13.82 -9.96
N THR A 93 -14.55 12.69 -9.96
CA THR A 93 -13.43 12.45 -9.02
C THR A 93 -12.28 13.44 -9.25
N VAL A 94 -11.96 13.77 -10.51
CA VAL A 94 -10.94 14.76 -10.84
C VAL A 94 -11.36 16.15 -10.38
N ASP A 95 -12.62 16.54 -10.62
CA ASP A 95 -13.18 17.83 -10.18
C ASP A 95 -13.13 17.97 -8.65
N GLU A 96 -13.48 16.91 -7.92
CA GLU A 96 -13.35 16.87 -6.47
C GLU A 96 -11.89 17.05 -6.00
N MET A 97 -10.93 16.40 -6.65
CA MET A 97 -9.51 16.57 -6.35
C MET A 97 -9.02 17.99 -6.66
N MET A 98 -9.46 18.58 -7.78
CA MET A 98 -9.17 19.96 -8.12
C MET A 98 -9.69 20.93 -7.06
N GLY A 99 -10.91 20.70 -6.57
CA GLY A 99 -11.49 21.47 -5.48
C GLY A 99 -10.70 21.37 -4.17
N LEU A 100 -10.32 20.14 -3.78
CA LEU A 100 -9.53 19.90 -2.55
C LEU A 100 -8.14 20.55 -2.61
N LEU A 101 -7.52 20.57 -3.78
CA LEU A 101 -6.16 21.07 -3.96
C LEU A 101 -6.11 22.52 -4.47
N SER A 102 -7.26 23.14 -4.75
CA SER A 102 -7.39 24.46 -5.37
C SER A 102 -6.45 24.60 -6.59
N SER A 103 -6.51 23.61 -7.50
CA SER A 103 -5.60 23.51 -8.64
C SER A 103 -6.32 23.16 -9.94
N SER A 104 -5.69 23.41 -11.09
CA SER A 104 -6.15 22.93 -12.38
C SER A 104 -5.86 21.42 -12.55
N GLU A 105 -6.48 20.78 -13.55
CA GLU A 105 -6.27 19.35 -13.86
C GLU A 105 -4.80 19.07 -14.19
N GLU A 106 -4.15 19.96 -14.94
CA GLU A 106 -2.75 19.84 -15.34
C GLU A 106 -1.78 19.91 -14.13
N GLU A 107 -2.16 20.67 -13.11
CA GLU A 107 -1.34 20.88 -11.91
C GLU A 107 -1.56 19.83 -10.82
N LEU A 108 -2.65 19.06 -10.86
CA LEU A 108 -2.99 18.05 -9.84
C LEU A 108 -1.81 17.15 -9.49
N ARG A 109 -1.14 16.63 -10.53
CA ARG A 109 -0.01 15.72 -10.34
C ARG A 109 1.16 16.38 -9.61
N SER A 110 1.44 17.63 -9.92
CA SER A 110 2.53 18.40 -9.28
C SER A 110 2.19 18.72 -7.83
N HIS A 111 0.94 19.09 -7.54
CA HIS A 111 0.45 19.36 -6.19
C HIS A 111 0.48 18.09 -5.31
N ILE A 112 0.02 16.96 -5.81
CA ILE A 112 0.10 15.68 -5.07
C ILE A 112 1.56 15.35 -4.76
N LYS A 113 2.46 15.47 -5.73
CA LYS A 113 3.88 15.18 -5.54
C LYS A 113 4.51 16.14 -4.52
N ARG A 114 4.15 17.42 -4.57
CA ARG A 114 4.58 18.40 -3.58
C ARG A 114 4.13 18.02 -2.18
N LEU A 115 2.83 17.72 -1.99
CA LEU A 115 2.29 17.29 -0.70
C LEU A 115 2.97 16.03 -0.15
N GLN A 116 3.26 15.05 -1.01
CA GLN A 116 4.01 13.86 -0.61
C GLN A 116 5.42 14.21 -0.12
N THR A 117 6.12 15.10 -0.82
CA THR A 117 7.47 15.55 -0.44
C THR A 117 7.44 16.36 0.86
N GLU A 118 6.49 17.29 0.99
CA GLU A 118 6.29 18.10 2.21
C GLU A 118 5.99 17.19 3.43
N ASN A 119 5.11 16.21 3.26
CA ASN A 119 4.79 15.25 4.32
C ASN A 119 6.02 14.42 4.75
N GLN A 120 6.83 13.96 3.79
CA GLN A 120 8.08 13.26 4.08
C GLN A 120 9.08 14.14 4.83
N ASN A 121 9.21 15.41 4.41
CA ASN A 121 10.09 16.38 5.06
C ASN A 121 9.64 16.72 6.48
N LEU A 122 8.32 16.90 6.69
CA LEU A 122 7.76 17.12 8.01
C LEU A 122 7.96 15.91 8.95
N ALA A 123 7.72 14.71 8.44
CA ALA A 123 7.96 13.49 9.20
C ALA A 123 9.45 13.31 9.57
N TYR A 124 10.36 13.70 8.68
CA TYR A 124 11.79 13.70 8.96
C TYR A 124 12.17 14.75 10.01
N ALA A 125 11.69 16.01 9.85
CA ALA A 125 11.95 17.07 10.80
C ALA A 125 11.41 16.77 12.19
N LEU A 126 10.21 16.18 12.27
CA LEU A 126 9.62 15.73 13.53
C LEU A 126 10.50 14.68 14.24
N ARG A 127 10.95 13.65 13.49
CA ARG A 127 11.87 12.64 14.06
C ARG A 127 13.14 13.28 14.58
N GLN A 128 13.77 14.19 13.82
CA GLN A 128 14.98 14.88 14.25
C GLN A 128 14.77 15.73 15.52
N ALA A 129 13.59 16.36 15.63
CA ALA A 129 13.25 17.12 16.84
C ALA A 129 13.08 16.19 18.06
N GLN A 130 12.37 15.08 17.90
CA GLN A 130 12.17 14.06 18.94
C GLN A 130 13.51 13.45 19.40
N GLU A 131 14.39 13.09 18.47
CA GLU A 131 15.74 12.59 18.77
C GLU A 131 16.56 13.59 19.59
N LYS A 132 16.51 14.87 19.24
CA LYS A 132 17.21 15.94 19.99
C LYS A 132 16.66 16.11 21.39
N ILE A 133 15.34 16.09 21.55
CA ILE A 133 14.71 16.19 22.88
C ILE A 133 15.15 15.00 23.73
N LEU A 134 15.03 13.78 23.23
CA LEU A 134 15.39 12.57 23.96
C LEU A 134 16.89 12.55 24.32
N ALA A 135 17.77 13.03 23.42
CA ALA A 135 19.19 13.16 23.71
C ALA A 135 19.51 14.25 24.77
N GLN A 136 18.68 15.31 24.85
CA GLN A 136 18.80 16.31 25.93
C GLN A 136 18.33 15.76 27.26
N GLU A 137 17.19 15.02 27.27
CA GLU A 137 16.69 14.35 28.47
C GLU A 137 17.71 13.34 29.00
N ALA A 138 18.36 12.58 28.10
CA ALA A 138 19.41 11.64 28.48
C ALA A 138 20.59 12.34 29.18
N LYS A 139 20.97 13.53 28.76
CA LYS A 139 22.04 14.31 29.42
C LYS A 139 21.61 14.94 30.73
N GLY A 140 20.33 15.06 30.98
CA GLY A 140 19.78 15.61 32.21
C GLY A 140 19.50 14.57 33.28
N LEU A 141 19.80 13.30 33.03
CA LEU A 141 19.65 12.22 34.01
C LEU A 141 20.64 12.42 35.18
N ASP A 142 20.23 11.95 36.36
CA ASP A 142 21.07 12.00 37.54
C ASP A 142 22.32 11.14 37.34
N ALA A 143 23.48 11.77 37.35
CA ALA A 143 24.77 11.10 37.15
C ALA A 143 25.08 10.03 38.20
N ASP A 144 24.50 10.11 39.39
CA ASP A 144 24.67 9.15 40.47
C ASP A 144 23.73 7.94 40.38
N ALA A 145 22.71 8.03 39.47
CA ALA A 145 21.76 6.94 39.27
C ALA A 145 22.47 5.76 38.52
N GLU A 146 22.38 4.57 39.08
CA GLU A 146 22.94 3.35 38.48
C GLU A 146 22.11 2.93 37.27
N ASP A 147 20.84 2.70 37.44
CA ASP A 147 19.89 2.29 36.41
C ASP A 147 19.04 3.51 35.99
N VAL A 148 18.88 3.72 34.69
CA VAL A 148 18.16 4.89 34.12
C VAL A 148 17.25 4.48 33.01
N VAL A 149 16.08 5.15 32.94
CA VAL A 149 15.06 4.90 31.91
C VAL A 149 14.53 6.18 31.33
N LEU A 150 14.35 6.21 30.02
CA LEU A 150 13.69 7.27 29.29
C LEU A 150 12.49 6.73 28.51
N PHE A 151 11.48 7.57 28.38
CA PHE A 151 10.28 7.29 27.60
C PHE A 151 10.10 8.34 26.52
N ALA A 152 9.83 7.89 25.30
CA ALA A 152 9.55 8.76 24.15
C ALA A 152 8.25 8.31 23.47
N ASP A 153 7.47 9.26 22.92
CA ASP A 153 6.25 8.94 22.16
C ASP A 153 6.62 8.20 20.86
N ALA A 154 7.72 8.59 20.22
CA ALA A 154 8.27 7.95 19.04
C ALA A 154 9.77 8.22 18.91
N CYS A 155 10.52 7.18 18.62
CA CYS A 155 11.94 7.27 18.26
C CYS A 155 12.32 6.05 17.43
N ASP A 156 13.16 6.23 16.41
CA ASP A 156 13.61 5.06 15.67
C ASP A 156 14.68 4.27 16.44
N SER A 157 14.75 2.97 16.17
CA SER A 157 15.66 2.07 16.87
C SER A 157 17.15 2.43 16.71
N LYS A 158 17.53 3.12 15.62
CA LYS A 158 18.92 3.55 15.40
C LYS A 158 19.28 4.72 16.32
N ALA A 159 18.37 5.68 16.45
CA ALA A 159 18.54 6.82 17.35
C ALA A 159 18.52 6.36 18.82
N MET A 160 17.54 5.52 19.20
CA MET A 160 17.50 4.93 20.55
C MET A 160 18.82 4.22 20.90
N ARG A 161 19.34 3.41 19.96
CA ARG A 161 20.62 2.70 20.16
C ARG A 161 21.79 3.67 20.34
N SER A 162 21.84 4.75 19.58
CA SER A 162 22.89 5.77 19.71
C SER A 162 22.85 6.43 21.07
N ILE A 163 21.65 6.82 21.53
CA ILE A 163 21.45 7.50 22.81
C ILE A 163 21.75 6.53 23.96
N VAL A 164 21.32 5.27 23.92
CA VAL A 164 21.65 4.27 24.92
C VAL A 164 23.18 4.04 24.98
N ASN A 165 23.87 4.00 23.84
CA ASN A 165 25.34 3.90 23.80
C ASN A 165 26.04 5.10 24.44
N ASP A 166 25.44 6.26 24.43
CA ASP A 166 25.96 7.42 25.13
C ASP A 166 25.63 7.34 26.64
N MET A 167 24.41 6.99 27.02
CA MET A 167 23.99 6.83 28.41
C MET A 167 24.87 5.79 29.19
N VAL A 168 25.19 4.66 28.56
CA VAL A 168 26.05 3.63 29.21
C VAL A 168 27.50 4.05 29.44
N LYS A 169 27.92 5.22 28.97
CA LYS A 169 29.23 5.78 29.29
C LYS A 169 29.22 6.45 30.67
N ASP A 170 28.08 7.05 31.02
CA ASP A 170 27.92 7.88 32.19
C ASP A 170 27.25 7.10 33.36
N HIS A 171 26.53 6.02 33.09
CA HIS A 171 25.82 5.20 34.07
C HIS A 171 26.34 3.76 34.12
N ALA A 172 26.49 3.21 35.32
CA ALA A 172 27.05 1.87 35.53
C ALA A 172 26.04 0.74 35.35
N GLY A 173 24.74 1.00 35.55
CA GLY A 173 23.69 0.00 35.50
C GLY A 173 23.06 -0.22 34.12
N TYR A 174 21.77 -0.49 34.12
CA TYR A 174 20.99 -0.59 32.89
C TYR A 174 20.52 0.81 32.41
N CYS A 175 20.76 1.08 31.15
CA CYS A 175 20.26 2.27 30.47
C CYS A 175 19.16 1.86 29.47
N ALA A 176 17.94 2.28 29.70
CA ALA A 176 16.80 1.88 28.89
C ALA A 176 16.12 3.07 28.22
N ILE A 177 15.66 2.84 26.99
CA ILE A 177 14.74 3.73 26.29
C ILE A 177 13.54 2.92 25.84
N PHE A 178 12.34 3.42 26.17
CA PHE A 178 11.06 2.91 25.69
C PHE A 178 10.42 3.95 24.78
N ALA A 179 10.14 3.58 23.52
CA ALA A 179 9.48 4.45 22.54
C ALA A 179 8.15 3.85 22.13
N GLY A 180 7.06 4.63 22.29
CA GLY A 180 5.69 4.19 22.00
C GLY A 180 4.68 4.78 22.93
N GLY A 181 3.61 4.05 23.21
CA GLY A 181 2.53 4.45 24.10
C GLY A 181 1.74 3.27 24.65
N ASP A 182 0.97 3.52 25.71
CA ASP A 182 0.25 2.48 26.45
C ASP A 182 -0.71 1.66 25.57
N GLU A 183 -1.36 2.28 24.56
CA GLU A 183 -2.29 1.58 23.67
C GLU A 183 -1.60 0.70 22.63
N GLN A 184 -0.50 1.18 22.06
CA GLN A 184 0.21 0.51 20.96
C GLN A 184 1.34 -0.38 21.46
N GLY A 185 1.78 -0.19 22.69
CA GLY A 185 2.95 -0.78 23.30
C GLY A 185 4.23 0.02 22.98
N TYR A 186 5.33 -0.43 23.54
CA TYR A 186 6.64 0.22 23.44
C TYR A 186 7.63 -0.67 22.72
N GLN A 187 8.42 -0.05 21.84
CA GLN A 187 9.71 -0.61 21.45
C GLN A 187 10.75 -0.21 22.50
N PHE A 188 11.65 -1.11 22.86
CA PHE A 188 12.68 -0.82 23.83
C PHE A 188 14.09 -1.17 23.34
N ILE A 189 15.06 -0.45 23.85
CA ILE A 189 16.47 -0.78 23.81
C ILE A 189 17.01 -0.60 25.22
N VAL A 190 17.70 -1.62 25.70
CA VAL A 190 18.40 -1.60 27.01
C VAL A 190 19.85 -1.93 26.77
N GLY A 191 20.72 -1.15 27.31
CA GLY A 191 22.18 -1.36 27.30
C GLY A 191 22.80 -1.31 28.67
N SER A 192 23.93 -1.98 28.85
CA SER A 192 24.78 -1.89 30.04
C SER A 192 26.22 -2.24 29.70
N ARG A 193 27.17 -1.65 30.43
CA ARG A 193 28.60 -2.00 30.33
C ARG A 193 29.02 -2.95 31.41
N THR A 194 28.28 -3.03 32.51
CA THR A 194 28.64 -3.78 33.71
C THR A 194 27.73 -4.97 33.97
N LYS A 195 26.43 -4.84 33.61
CA LYS A 195 25.42 -5.88 33.83
C LYS A 195 25.17 -6.67 32.53
N ASP A 196 24.75 -7.93 32.64
CA ASP A 196 24.39 -8.77 31.48
C ASP A 196 22.93 -8.44 31.05
N CYS A 197 22.77 -7.77 29.94
CA CYS A 197 21.44 -7.36 29.42
C CYS A 197 20.52 -8.56 29.08
N ARG A 198 21.05 -9.78 28.95
CA ARG A 198 20.22 -10.97 28.71
C ARG A 198 19.38 -11.32 29.95
N GLN A 199 19.87 -10.97 31.15
CA GLN A 199 19.10 -11.13 32.40
C GLN A 199 17.90 -10.20 32.40
N GLU A 200 18.08 -8.94 31.96
CA GLU A 200 17.02 -7.99 31.82
C GLU A 200 16.01 -8.38 30.72
N ALA A 201 16.49 -8.97 29.62
CA ALA A 201 15.60 -9.53 28.59
C ALA A 201 14.72 -10.66 29.13
N ALA A 202 15.24 -11.51 30.00
CA ALA A 202 14.49 -12.57 30.66
C ALA A 202 13.44 -11.98 31.62
N HIS A 203 13.85 -11.01 32.44
CA HIS A 203 13.00 -10.30 33.37
C HIS A 203 11.82 -9.59 32.68
N LEU A 204 12.09 -8.81 31.63
CA LEU A 204 11.05 -8.15 30.82
C LEU A 204 10.09 -9.14 30.15
N ARG A 205 10.58 -10.31 29.77
CA ARG A 205 9.75 -11.37 29.20
C ARG A 205 8.84 -12.01 30.25
N GLU A 206 9.37 -12.31 31.42
CA GLU A 206 8.64 -12.97 32.50
C GLU A 206 7.58 -12.03 33.12
N THR A 207 7.94 -10.74 33.28
CA THR A 207 7.09 -9.77 33.96
C THR A 207 6.05 -9.14 33.04
N PHE A 208 6.41 -8.86 31.78
CA PHE A 208 5.59 -8.06 30.85
C PHE A 208 5.31 -8.78 29.52
N ASP A 209 5.63 -10.08 29.37
CA ASP A 209 5.51 -10.82 28.09
C ASP A 209 6.21 -10.11 26.92
N ALA A 210 7.35 -9.48 27.21
CA ALA A 210 8.10 -8.73 26.22
C ALA A 210 8.70 -9.68 25.14
N LYS A 211 8.71 -9.20 23.91
CA LYS A 211 9.27 -9.92 22.77
C LYS A 211 10.55 -9.23 22.32
N GLY A 212 11.64 -9.99 22.26
CA GLY A 212 12.92 -9.44 21.85
C GLY A 212 14.10 -10.23 22.43
N GLY A 213 15.28 -9.66 22.32
CA GLY A 213 16.53 -10.22 22.82
C GLY A 213 17.72 -9.48 22.26
N GLY A 214 18.89 -10.05 22.48
CA GLY A 214 20.16 -9.46 22.03
C GLY A 214 21.36 -10.12 22.72
N GLY A 215 22.45 -9.38 22.83
CA GLY A 215 23.69 -9.80 23.47
C GLY A 215 23.80 -9.39 24.94
N THR A 216 24.99 -9.61 25.52
CA THR A 216 25.27 -9.23 26.90
C THR A 216 25.28 -7.74 27.14
N GLN A 217 25.66 -6.95 26.14
CA GLN A 217 25.81 -5.50 26.28
C GLN A 217 24.57 -4.71 25.87
N MET A 218 23.70 -5.31 25.03
CA MET A 218 22.49 -4.63 24.53
C MET A 218 21.44 -5.61 24.09
N ILE A 219 20.21 -5.31 24.46
CA ILE A 219 18.99 -5.99 24.01
C ILE A 219 18.01 -5.00 23.37
N GLN A 220 17.12 -5.50 22.56
CA GLN A 220 16.04 -4.72 21.95
C GLN A 220 14.78 -5.58 21.79
N GLY A 221 13.64 -4.94 21.78
CA GLY A 221 12.38 -5.66 21.61
C GLY A 221 11.15 -4.76 21.64
N SER A 222 10.04 -5.40 21.93
CA SER A 222 8.75 -4.73 22.13
C SER A 222 8.05 -5.27 23.37
N VAL A 223 7.29 -4.42 24.04
CA VAL A 223 6.54 -4.75 25.24
C VAL A 223 5.20 -4.05 25.21
N ARG A 224 4.16 -4.70 25.73
CA ARG A 224 2.82 -4.14 25.94
C ARG A 224 2.54 -4.05 27.43
N ALA A 225 2.86 -2.91 28.01
CA ALA A 225 2.60 -2.60 29.41
C ALA A 225 2.41 -1.09 29.57
N ALA A 226 1.73 -0.66 30.62
CA ALA A 226 1.60 0.75 30.91
C ALA A 226 2.94 1.36 31.33
N LYS A 227 3.16 2.63 30.93
CA LYS A 227 4.38 3.39 31.26
C LYS A 227 4.72 3.35 32.73
N VAL A 228 3.69 3.49 33.59
CA VAL A 228 3.85 3.50 35.05
C VAL A 228 4.51 2.20 35.53
N HIS A 229 4.03 1.05 35.08
CA HIS A 229 4.59 -0.25 35.48
C HIS A 229 6.00 -0.48 34.97
N LEU A 230 6.30 -0.02 33.76
CA LEU A 230 7.65 -0.08 33.21
C LEU A 230 8.60 0.82 33.98
N ALA A 231 8.17 2.02 34.37
CA ALA A 231 8.98 2.95 35.14
C ALA A 231 9.23 2.44 36.58
N GLU A 232 8.21 1.90 37.27
CA GLU A 232 8.33 1.31 38.60
C GLU A 232 9.37 0.18 38.65
N ASN A 233 9.43 -0.64 37.58
CA ASN A 233 10.40 -1.71 37.47
C ASN A 233 11.84 -1.22 37.40
N TRP A 234 12.08 0.02 36.99
CA TRP A 234 13.40 0.64 36.88
C TRP A 234 13.82 1.45 38.12
N MET A 235 12.86 1.79 38.98
CA MET A 235 13.10 2.59 40.19
C MET A 235 13.21 1.73 41.46
N ALA A 236 13.06 0.41 41.34
CA ALA A 236 13.16 -0.56 42.41
C ALA A 236 14.57 -1.18 42.48
#